data_fb2a5c2dc95f489451d382941d235071
#
_entry.id   fb2a5c2dc95f489451d382941d235071
#
_cell.length_a   1.000
_cell.length_b   1.000
_cell.length_c   1.000
_cell.angle_alpha   90.00
_cell.angle_beta   90.00
_cell.angle_gamma   90.00
#
_symmetry.space_group_name_H-M   'P 1'
#
loop_
_entity.id
_entity.type
_entity.pdbx_description
1 polymer ?
#
loop_
_entity_poly.entity_id
_entity_poly.type
_entity_poly.pdbx_seq_one_letter_code
_entity_poly.pdbx_strand_id
1 'polypeptide(L)'
;MKASISNISKSLVMSAAVSFGLVSCQPSGKSEFKLEQQGDTLTLVHITNPTKYLLLPVEEKTSEGQVCLVTGDAADTDMDVRLAKQRVDYFVPFELPAGAKKALVRIRKTPKDAVCWSRIQLSDTFDTANRDKFRPLYHHTPLYGWMNDANGLVYKDGEYHLYFQYNPYGSVWGNMHWGHSVSRDLVHWEHLPVALARDTMGHIFSGSSVVDLTNTAGYGDGTIVSFYTSASDRNGQIECMAYSKDNGRTFTKYEKNPVLTPFDGLKDFRDPKVFWYEPQQKWVMIVSADKEMRFFSSKDLKDWTYMSAFGNGYGMQPSQFECPDMVQLASMATGIIRSGR
;
A
#
# COMPACT_ATOMS: atom_id res chain seq x y z
N MET A 1 61.24 -39.20 -38.35
CA MET A 1 60.39 -40.21 -39.04
C MET A 1 58.96 -40.07 -38.67
N LYS A 2 58.10 -39.78 -39.67
CA LYS A 2 56.67 -40.07 -39.80
C LYS A 2 55.79 -39.92 -38.54
N ALA A 3 55.03 -38.87 -38.38
CA ALA A 3 53.64 -38.57 -38.68
C ALA A 3 52.62 -39.65 -38.27
N SER A 4 51.68 -39.30 -37.40
CA SER A 4 50.33 -39.75 -37.55
C SER A 4 49.35 -38.74 -36.91
N ILE A 5 48.40 -38.29 -37.69
CA ILE A 5 47.31 -37.41 -37.42
C ILE A 5 46.17 -38.27 -36.87
N SER A 6 45.58 -37.96 -35.77
CA SER A 6 44.27 -38.51 -35.38
C SER A 6 43.26 -37.42 -35.03
N ASN A 7 42.16 -37.55 -35.66
CA ASN A 7 40.97 -36.73 -35.75
C ASN A 7 40.42 -36.22 -34.41
N ILE A 8 40.17 -34.92 -34.35
CA ILE A 8 39.32 -34.29 -33.34
C ILE A 8 37.89 -34.21 -33.91
N SER A 9 37.04 -35.05 -33.37
CA SER A 9 35.59 -35.00 -33.62
C SER A 9 35.01 -33.78 -32.92
N LYS A 10 34.42 -32.85 -33.69
CA LYS A 10 33.64 -31.73 -33.18
C LYS A 10 32.26 -32.22 -32.80
N SER A 11 32.00 -32.32 -31.50
CA SER A 11 30.65 -32.46 -30.98
C SER A 11 29.95 -31.08 -30.98
N LEU A 12 28.96 -30.94 -31.86
CA LEU A 12 28.08 -29.82 -31.94
C LEU A 12 27.03 -29.97 -30.81
N VAL A 13 27.16 -29.18 -29.75
CA VAL A 13 26.08 -29.08 -28.71
C VAL A 13 25.04 -28.09 -29.24
N MET A 14 23.93 -28.60 -29.73
CA MET A 14 22.74 -27.82 -30.01
C MET A 14 22.07 -27.45 -28.66
N SER A 15 22.23 -26.19 -28.24
CA SER A 15 21.39 -25.61 -27.17
C SER A 15 20.02 -25.33 -27.76
N ALA A 16 19.05 -26.15 -27.43
CA ALA A 16 17.64 -25.84 -27.66
C ALA A 16 17.19 -24.77 -26.66
N ALA A 17 17.11 -23.53 -27.10
CA ALA A 17 16.43 -22.48 -26.37
C ALA A 17 14.93 -22.75 -26.42
N VAL A 18 14.39 -23.27 -25.32
CA VAL A 18 12.94 -23.34 -25.12
C VAL A 18 12.47 -21.92 -24.74
N SER A 19 12.03 -21.19 -25.74
CA SER A 19 11.27 -19.94 -25.51
C SER A 19 9.89 -20.33 -24.99
N PHE A 20 9.69 -20.16 -23.68
CA PHE A 20 8.33 -20.10 -23.12
C PHE A 20 7.68 -18.82 -23.62
N GLY A 21 6.94 -18.92 -24.71
CA GLY A 21 6.02 -17.89 -25.13
C GLY A 21 4.90 -17.80 -24.08
N LEU A 22 4.92 -16.73 -23.29
CA LEU A 22 3.73 -16.30 -22.56
C LEU A 22 2.67 -15.95 -23.60
N VAL A 23 1.76 -16.88 -23.86
CA VAL A 23 0.56 -16.62 -24.62
C VAL A 23 -0.31 -15.73 -23.73
N SER A 24 -0.16 -14.41 -23.87
CA SER A 24 -1.13 -13.45 -23.40
C SER A 24 -2.40 -13.69 -24.22
N CYS A 25 -3.37 -14.40 -23.65
CA CYS A 25 -4.73 -14.40 -24.17
C CYS A 25 -5.31 -12.99 -23.99
N GLN A 26 -5.07 -12.11 -24.96
CA GLN A 26 -5.88 -10.90 -25.07
C GLN A 26 -7.31 -11.31 -25.47
N PRO A 27 -8.33 -10.82 -24.77
CA PRO A 27 -9.70 -11.08 -25.17
C PRO A 27 -9.91 -10.50 -26.58
N SER A 28 -10.34 -11.35 -27.52
CA SER A 28 -10.63 -10.97 -28.90
C SER A 28 -11.95 -10.18 -28.96
N GLY A 29 -11.88 -8.87 -28.71
CA GLY A 29 -13.03 -7.99 -28.78
C GLY A 29 -12.65 -6.54 -28.45
N LYS A 30 -13.40 -5.60 -29.02
CA LYS A 30 -13.22 -4.18 -28.74
C LYS A 30 -13.61 -3.88 -27.29
N SER A 31 -12.79 -3.12 -26.59
CA SER A 31 -13.11 -2.60 -25.25
C SER A 31 -14.16 -1.50 -25.38
N GLU A 32 -15.25 -1.62 -24.63
CA GLU A 32 -16.34 -0.64 -24.63
C GLU A 32 -17.01 -0.55 -23.26
N PHE A 33 -17.69 0.55 -22.98
CA PHE A 33 -18.52 0.68 -21.79
C PHE A 33 -19.87 1.32 -22.13
N LYS A 34 -20.86 1.04 -21.26
CA LYS A 34 -22.19 1.65 -21.29
C LYS A 34 -22.51 2.20 -19.91
N LEU A 35 -23.12 3.38 -19.88
CA LEU A 35 -23.61 4.01 -18.67
C LEU A 35 -25.09 3.69 -18.49
N GLU A 36 -25.43 3.20 -17.31
CA GLU A 36 -26.81 3.02 -16.85
C GLU A 36 -27.05 3.95 -15.66
N GLN A 37 -27.77 5.02 -15.87
CA GLN A 37 -28.11 5.98 -14.83
C GLN A 37 -29.36 5.55 -14.07
N GLN A 38 -29.25 5.45 -12.75
CA GLN A 38 -30.33 5.05 -11.85
C GLN A 38 -30.64 6.20 -10.87
N GLY A 39 -31.77 6.88 -11.09
CA GLY A 39 -32.09 8.08 -10.34
C GLY A 39 -31.12 9.24 -10.62
N ASP A 40 -30.90 10.11 -9.63
CA ASP A 40 -30.18 11.38 -9.84
C ASP A 40 -28.67 11.30 -9.58
N THR A 41 -28.21 10.30 -8.81
CA THR A 41 -26.80 10.26 -8.32
C THR A 41 -26.16 8.88 -8.34
N LEU A 42 -26.80 7.89 -8.93
CA LEU A 42 -26.25 6.54 -9.09
C LEU A 42 -26.09 6.23 -10.58
N THR A 43 -24.89 5.82 -10.98
CA THR A 43 -24.58 5.35 -12.33
C THR A 43 -23.81 4.04 -12.26
N LEU A 44 -24.22 3.07 -13.05
CA LEU A 44 -23.51 1.83 -13.29
C LEU A 44 -22.74 1.92 -14.60
N VAL A 45 -21.46 1.64 -14.57
CA VAL A 45 -20.57 1.59 -15.74
C VAL A 45 -20.35 0.12 -16.08
N HIS A 46 -21.08 -0.38 -17.08
CA HIS A 46 -20.94 -1.75 -17.58
C HIS A 46 -19.82 -1.79 -18.61
N ILE A 47 -18.76 -2.52 -18.34
CA ILE A 47 -17.56 -2.60 -19.18
C ILE A 47 -17.46 -3.98 -19.80
N THR A 48 -17.25 -4.04 -21.12
CA THR A 48 -16.98 -5.28 -21.87
C THR A 48 -15.53 -5.26 -22.34
N ASN A 49 -14.81 -6.36 -22.17
CA ASN A 49 -13.38 -6.50 -22.43
C ASN A 49 -12.59 -5.33 -21.81
N PRO A 50 -12.57 -5.23 -20.45
CA PRO A 50 -11.94 -4.10 -19.78
C PRO A 50 -10.46 -3.97 -20.15
N THR A 51 -10.03 -2.72 -20.36
CA THR A 51 -8.62 -2.32 -20.37
C THR A 51 -8.04 -2.34 -18.96
N LYS A 52 -6.76 -2.01 -18.81
CA LYS A 52 -6.12 -1.93 -17.49
C LYS A 52 -6.78 -0.89 -16.59
N TYR A 53 -7.23 0.25 -17.16
CA TYR A 53 -7.76 1.37 -16.38
C TYR A 53 -9.10 1.87 -16.94
N LEU A 54 -9.95 2.32 -16.02
CA LEU A 54 -10.99 3.30 -16.25
C LEU A 54 -10.40 4.65 -15.82
N LEU A 55 -10.13 5.54 -16.77
CA LEU A 55 -9.64 6.89 -16.47
C LEU A 55 -10.81 7.74 -16.00
N LEU A 56 -10.75 8.18 -14.75
CA LEU A 56 -11.77 9.00 -14.11
C LEU A 56 -11.39 10.47 -14.19
N PRO A 57 -12.22 11.33 -14.79
CA PRO A 57 -11.97 12.78 -14.83
C PRO A 57 -12.27 13.43 -13.49
N VAL A 58 -11.33 14.21 -12.97
CA VAL A 58 -11.38 14.85 -11.65
C VAL A 58 -11.53 16.37 -11.81
N GLU A 59 -12.31 16.95 -10.88
CA GLU A 59 -12.42 18.39 -10.67
C GLU A 59 -12.06 18.70 -9.20
N GLU A 60 -10.94 19.43 -8.98
CA GLU A 60 -10.35 19.64 -7.65
C GLU A 60 -11.25 20.30 -6.62
N LYS A 61 -12.13 21.20 -7.04
CA LYS A 61 -12.96 22.00 -6.13
C LYS A 61 -14.40 21.52 -6.06
N THR A 62 -14.64 20.23 -6.35
CA THR A 62 -16.00 19.67 -6.26
C THR A 62 -16.13 18.71 -5.08
N SER A 63 -17.36 18.37 -4.71
CA SER A 63 -17.62 17.34 -3.69
C SER A 63 -17.35 15.94 -4.27
N GLU A 64 -16.94 15.03 -3.40
CA GLU A 64 -16.63 13.65 -3.73
C GLU A 64 -17.85 12.86 -4.17
N GLY A 65 -17.67 12.04 -5.21
CA GLY A 65 -18.46 10.88 -5.52
C GLY A 65 -17.83 9.63 -4.94
N GLN A 66 -18.52 8.51 -5.05
CA GLN A 66 -18.03 7.20 -4.57
C GLN A 66 -17.94 6.23 -5.74
N VAL A 67 -16.76 5.68 -5.97
CA VAL A 67 -16.47 4.76 -7.06
C VAL A 67 -16.10 3.40 -6.48
N CYS A 68 -16.77 2.34 -6.95
CA CYS A 68 -16.55 0.99 -6.47
C CYS A 68 -16.51 0.01 -7.65
N LEU A 69 -15.50 -0.86 -7.67
CA LEU A 69 -15.51 -2.05 -8.52
C LEU A 69 -16.44 -3.09 -7.86
N VAL A 70 -17.51 -3.47 -8.54
CA VAL A 70 -18.46 -4.43 -8.01
C VAL A 70 -18.00 -5.84 -8.34
N THR A 71 -17.58 -6.58 -7.32
CA THR A 71 -17.17 -7.99 -7.44
C THR A 71 -18.30 -8.94 -7.05
N GLY A 72 -19.30 -8.44 -6.34
CA GLY A 72 -20.44 -9.20 -5.86
C GLY A 72 -20.18 -9.91 -4.53
N ASP A 73 -19.07 -9.63 -3.89
CA ASP A 73 -18.72 -10.14 -2.58
C ASP A 73 -18.61 -9.02 -1.51
N ALA A 74 -18.30 -9.40 -0.28
CA ALA A 74 -18.18 -8.47 0.85
C ALA A 74 -16.96 -7.53 0.74
N ALA A 75 -16.10 -7.72 -0.25
CA ALA A 75 -14.88 -6.91 -0.45
C ALA A 75 -15.12 -5.64 -1.27
N ASP A 76 -16.34 -5.40 -1.75
CA ASP A 76 -16.68 -4.18 -2.49
C ASP A 76 -16.48 -2.92 -1.62
N THR A 77 -15.50 -2.09 -1.97
CA THR A 77 -15.10 -0.89 -1.22
C THR A 77 -15.26 0.36 -2.06
N ASP A 78 -15.95 1.36 -1.52
CA ASP A 78 -16.07 2.66 -2.17
C ASP A 78 -14.78 3.48 -2.05
N MET A 79 -14.32 4.05 -3.15
CA MET A 79 -13.27 5.05 -3.20
C MET A 79 -13.88 6.42 -3.40
N ASP A 80 -13.49 7.38 -2.58
CA ASP A 80 -13.96 8.75 -2.69
C ASP A 80 -13.17 9.49 -3.78
N VAL A 81 -13.84 9.97 -4.81
CA VAL A 81 -13.23 10.61 -5.98
C VAL A 81 -14.00 11.89 -6.31
N ARG A 82 -13.30 12.99 -6.48
CA ARG A 82 -13.86 14.28 -6.91
C ARG A 82 -14.14 14.27 -8.40
N LEU A 83 -15.14 13.46 -8.81
CA LEU A 83 -15.51 13.34 -10.22
C LEU A 83 -15.97 14.68 -10.80
N ALA A 84 -15.49 15.01 -11.98
CA ALA A 84 -15.73 16.27 -12.66
C ALA A 84 -17.22 16.53 -12.89
N LYS A 85 -17.76 17.59 -12.28
CA LYS A 85 -19.15 18.02 -12.43
C LYS A 85 -19.31 19.09 -13.50
N GLN A 86 -18.38 20.05 -13.56
CA GLN A 86 -18.43 21.19 -14.47
C GLN A 86 -17.25 21.24 -15.44
N ARG A 87 -16.04 20.87 -14.99
CA ARG A 87 -14.81 20.87 -15.79
C ARG A 87 -13.89 19.72 -15.38
N VAL A 88 -12.97 19.37 -16.26
CA VAL A 88 -11.94 18.35 -15.97
C VAL A 88 -10.62 19.08 -15.73
N ASP A 89 -10.06 18.90 -14.52
CA ASP A 89 -8.73 19.43 -14.18
C ASP A 89 -7.63 18.42 -14.54
N TYR A 90 -7.87 17.11 -14.27
CA TYR A 90 -6.98 16.00 -14.65
C TYR A 90 -7.73 14.66 -14.61
N PHE A 91 -7.01 13.56 -14.87
CA PHE A 91 -7.52 12.20 -14.77
C PHE A 91 -6.78 11.40 -13.72
N VAL A 92 -7.46 10.41 -13.12
CA VAL A 92 -6.86 9.39 -12.25
C VAL A 92 -7.17 8.00 -12.81
N PRO A 93 -6.24 7.03 -12.70
CA PRO A 93 -6.46 5.68 -13.18
C PRO A 93 -7.17 4.85 -12.09
N PHE A 94 -8.33 4.31 -12.42
CA PHE A 94 -9.02 3.32 -11.60
C PHE A 94 -8.77 1.94 -12.21
N GLU A 95 -8.07 1.07 -11.47
CA GLU A 95 -7.68 -0.24 -11.98
C GLU A 95 -8.89 -1.15 -12.19
N LEU A 96 -8.90 -1.86 -13.32
CA LEU A 96 -9.89 -2.85 -13.68
C LEU A 96 -9.31 -4.27 -13.62
N PRO A 97 -10.13 -5.30 -13.39
CA PRO A 97 -9.64 -6.66 -13.21
C PRO A 97 -8.99 -7.19 -14.50
N ALA A 98 -7.73 -7.57 -14.41
CA ALA A 98 -6.96 -8.09 -15.55
C ALA A 98 -7.57 -9.40 -16.07
N GLY A 99 -7.68 -9.51 -17.40
CA GLY A 99 -8.17 -10.71 -18.08
C GLY A 99 -9.68 -10.97 -17.93
N ALA A 100 -10.43 -10.10 -17.27
CA ALA A 100 -11.87 -10.21 -17.16
C ALA A 100 -12.56 -9.93 -18.51
N LYS A 101 -13.66 -10.64 -18.80
CA LYS A 101 -14.49 -10.33 -19.97
C LYS A 101 -15.47 -9.20 -19.73
N LYS A 102 -15.82 -8.98 -18.47
CA LYS A 102 -16.75 -7.92 -18.04
C LYS A 102 -16.30 -7.36 -16.71
N ALA A 103 -16.54 -6.08 -16.48
CA ALA A 103 -16.44 -5.42 -15.20
C ALA A 103 -17.64 -4.49 -14.98
N LEU A 104 -17.99 -4.29 -13.72
CA LEU A 104 -19.05 -3.36 -13.32
C LEU A 104 -18.45 -2.38 -12.32
N VAL A 105 -18.51 -1.09 -12.64
CA VAL A 105 -18.13 -0.02 -11.72
C VAL A 105 -19.38 0.75 -11.33
N ARG A 106 -19.63 0.82 -10.02
CA ARG A 106 -20.71 1.59 -9.42
C ARG A 106 -20.20 2.94 -9.01
N ILE A 107 -20.86 4.00 -9.47
CA ILE A 107 -20.55 5.39 -9.11
C ILE A 107 -21.76 6.01 -8.44
N ARG A 108 -21.57 6.52 -7.22
CA ARG A 108 -22.60 7.15 -6.39
C ARG A 108 -22.28 8.62 -6.10
N LYS A 109 -23.25 9.38 -5.63
CA LYS A 109 -23.13 10.80 -5.22
C LYS A 109 -22.61 11.72 -6.35
N THR A 110 -22.82 11.33 -7.60
CA THR A 110 -22.41 12.13 -8.78
C THR A 110 -23.64 12.42 -9.62
N PRO A 111 -23.97 13.72 -9.87
CA PRO A 111 -25.15 14.09 -10.62
C PRO A 111 -25.18 13.52 -12.03
N LYS A 112 -26.36 13.25 -12.57
CA LYS A 112 -26.54 12.67 -13.90
C LYS A 112 -26.10 13.58 -15.05
N ASP A 113 -26.04 14.88 -14.82
CA ASP A 113 -25.61 15.92 -15.75
C ASP A 113 -24.13 16.31 -15.61
N ALA A 114 -23.37 15.61 -14.75
CA ALA A 114 -21.95 15.87 -14.54
C ALA A 114 -21.14 15.64 -15.82
N VAL A 115 -20.16 16.53 -16.06
CA VAL A 115 -19.26 16.47 -17.23
C VAL A 115 -18.47 15.16 -17.30
N CYS A 116 -18.19 14.53 -16.15
CA CYS A 116 -17.43 13.28 -16.09
C CYS A 116 -17.99 12.19 -17.00
N TRP A 117 -19.30 12.08 -17.18
CA TRP A 117 -19.92 11.01 -17.96
C TRP A 117 -19.51 11.01 -19.44
N SER A 118 -19.27 12.17 -20.01
CA SER A 118 -18.78 12.33 -21.39
C SER A 118 -17.25 12.24 -21.52
N ARG A 119 -16.55 12.11 -20.40
CA ARG A 119 -15.08 12.20 -20.35
C ARG A 119 -14.40 10.96 -19.79
N ILE A 120 -15.13 10.03 -19.15
CA ILE A 120 -14.61 8.71 -18.75
C ILE A 120 -14.03 8.00 -19.98
N GLN A 121 -12.89 7.33 -19.81
CA GLN A 121 -12.17 6.65 -20.89
C GLN A 121 -11.68 5.29 -20.42
N LEU A 122 -11.66 4.30 -21.32
CA LEU A 122 -10.94 3.05 -21.13
C LEU A 122 -9.53 3.19 -21.72
N SER A 123 -8.49 2.76 -20.96
CA SER A 123 -7.11 2.85 -21.42
C SER A 123 -6.24 1.75 -20.81
N ASP A 124 -5.30 1.21 -21.59
CA ASP A 124 -4.27 0.31 -21.09
C ASP A 124 -3.05 1.05 -20.49
N THR A 125 -2.98 2.36 -20.71
CA THR A 125 -1.89 3.21 -20.26
C THR A 125 -2.41 4.43 -19.49
N PHE A 126 -1.56 4.94 -18.59
CA PHE A 126 -1.77 6.22 -17.91
C PHE A 126 -0.45 7.00 -17.93
N ASP A 127 -0.49 8.26 -18.34
CA ASP A 127 0.69 9.11 -18.37
C ASP A 127 1.08 9.50 -16.94
N THR A 128 2.18 8.97 -16.46
CA THR A 128 2.76 9.26 -15.15
C THR A 128 3.89 10.29 -15.22
N ALA A 129 4.17 10.86 -16.39
CA ALA A 129 5.17 11.90 -16.53
C ALA A 129 4.66 13.19 -15.87
N ASN A 130 4.97 13.35 -14.60
CA ASN A 130 4.63 14.54 -13.84
C ASN A 130 5.48 15.75 -14.30
N ARG A 131 4.83 16.71 -14.97
CA ARG A 131 5.44 17.94 -15.49
C ARG A 131 5.06 19.15 -14.66
N ASP A 132 4.53 18.96 -13.46
CA ASP A 132 4.17 20.07 -12.56
C ASP A 132 5.42 20.88 -12.18
N LYS A 133 5.31 22.19 -12.28
CA LYS A 133 6.41 23.12 -11.94
C LYS A 133 6.83 23.07 -10.48
N PHE A 134 5.99 22.54 -9.60
CA PHE A 134 6.26 22.41 -8.18
C PHE A 134 6.79 21.03 -7.80
N ARG A 135 6.96 20.10 -8.77
CA ARG A 135 7.56 18.80 -8.49
C ARG A 135 8.96 18.97 -7.90
N PRO A 136 9.26 18.40 -6.73
CA PRO A 136 10.59 18.42 -6.15
C PRO A 136 11.61 17.74 -7.08
N LEU A 137 12.83 18.28 -7.10
CA LEU A 137 13.91 17.74 -7.96
C LEU A 137 14.60 16.52 -7.33
N TYR A 138 14.62 16.41 -5.99
CA TYR A 138 15.37 15.37 -5.26
C TYR A 138 14.60 14.70 -4.13
N HIS A 139 13.45 15.25 -3.70
CA HIS A 139 12.60 14.55 -2.74
C HIS A 139 11.80 13.43 -3.44
N HIS A 140 11.64 12.30 -2.76
CA HIS A 140 10.74 11.26 -3.22
C HIS A 140 9.31 11.79 -3.31
N THR A 141 8.62 11.49 -4.41
CA THR A 141 7.19 11.77 -4.62
C THR A 141 6.55 10.61 -5.34
N PRO A 142 5.26 10.34 -5.15
CA PRO A 142 4.56 9.35 -5.98
C PRO A 142 4.52 9.82 -7.45
N LEU A 143 4.25 8.90 -8.36
CA LEU A 143 4.09 9.22 -9.77
C LEU A 143 2.88 10.15 -10.02
N TYR A 144 1.83 9.98 -9.22
CA TYR A 144 0.61 10.79 -9.19
C TYR A 144 -0.09 10.60 -7.85
N GLY A 145 -1.12 11.40 -7.59
CA GLY A 145 -1.90 11.30 -6.36
C GLY A 145 -1.30 12.04 -5.17
N TRP A 146 -1.81 11.76 -3.99
CA TRP A 146 -1.41 12.35 -2.71
C TRP A 146 -0.48 11.42 -1.94
N MET A 147 0.51 11.99 -1.28
CA MET A 147 1.41 11.30 -0.36
C MET A 147 1.57 12.09 0.93
N ASN A 148 1.59 11.38 2.08
CA ASN A 148 2.03 11.93 3.38
C ASN A 148 3.04 10.97 4.03
N ASP A 149 2.77 10.41 5.21
CA ASP A 149 3.74 9.69 6.04
C ASP A 149 4.50 8.58 5.32
N ALA A 150 5.79 8.49 5.59
CA ALA A 150 6.58 7.30 5.30
C ALA A 150 6.16 6.15 6.24
N ASN A 151 5.95 4.97 5.68
CA ASN A 151 5.50 3.78 6.39
C ASN A 151 6.42 2.60 6.13
N GLY A 152 6.40 1.64 7.02
CA GLY A 152 6.94 0.30 6.78
C GLY A 152 8.39 0.27 6.33
N LEU A 153 9.22 1.25 6.71
CA LEU A 153 10.61 1.34 6.30
C LEU A 153 11.36 0.07 6.69
N VAL A 154 11.90 -0.63 5.70
CA VAL A 154 12.63 -1.89 5.93
C VAL A 154 13.74 -2.07 4.89
N TYR A 155 14.87 -2.61 5.33
CA TYR A 155 15.96 -3.04 4.45
C TYR A 155 16.01 -4.56 4.41
N LYS A 156 15.99 -5.12 3.19
CA LYS A 156 16.07 -6.56 2.99
C LYS A 156 16.69 -6.88 1.63
N ASP A 157 17.59 -7.87 1.59
CA ASP A 157 18.20 -8.41 0.38
C ASP A 157 18.79 -7.35 -0.58
N GLY A 158 19.42 -6.31 0.00
CA GLY A 158 20.05 -5.23 -0.75
C GLY A 158 19.11 -4.13 -1.25
N GLU A 159 17.85 -4.14 -0.82
CA GLU A 159 16.85 -3.14 -1.17
C GLU A 159 16.30 -2.42 0.07
N TYR A 160 16.20 -1.10 -0.01
CA TYR A 160 15.46 -0.25 0.91
C TYR A 160 14.03 -0.14 0.41
N HIS A 161 13.06 -0.52 1.23
CA HIS A 161 11.65 -0.38 0.95
C HIS A 161 11.12 0.87 1.65
N LEU A 162 10.45 1.71 0.90
CA LEU A 162 9.68 2.86 1.36
C LEU A 162 8.23 2.62 0.99
N TYR A 163 7.41 2.34 1.98
CA TYR A 163 5.96 2.44 1.84
C TYR A 163 5.54 3.82 2.32
N PHE A 164 4.37 4.29 1.89
CA PHE A 164 3.89 5.62 2.26
C PHE A 164 2.38 5.70 2.19
N GLN A 165 1.80 6.58 3.00
CA GLN A 165 0.39 6.92 2.92
C GLN A 165 0.08 7.47 1.53
N TYR A 166 -0.92 6.89 0.86
CA TYR A 166 -1.16 7.16 -0.54
C TYR A 166 -2.64 7.23 -0.88
N ASN A 167 -3.05 8.32 -1.55
CA ASN A 167 -4.33 8.39 -2.25
C ASN A 167 -4.11 8.43 -3.76
N PRO A 168 -4.38 7.36 -4.49
CA PRO A 168 -4.21 7.32 -5.95
C PRO A 168 -5.32 8.06 -6.72
N TYR A 169 -6.40 8.49 -6.05
CA TYR A 169 -7.60 9.00 -6.72
C TYR A 169 -7.80 10.50 -6.59
N GLY A 170 -6.77 11.24 -6.15
CA GLY A 170 -6.85 12.69 -6.02
C GLY A 170 -5.59 13.30 -5.43
N SER A 171 -5.58 14.61 -5.33
CA SER A 171 -4.47 15.43 -4.85
C SER A 171 -4.60 15.84 -3.37
N VAL A 172 -5.48 15.19 -2.63
CA VAL A 172 -5.75 15.48 -1.22
C VAL A 172 -5.73 14.21 -0.39
N TRP A 173 -5.60 14.37 0.92
CA TRP A 173 -5.73 13.28 1.86
C TRP A 173 -7.08 12.56 1.71
N GLY A 174 -7.08 11.25 1.69
CA GLY A 174 -8.24 10.38 1.56
C GLY A 174 -7.85 9.00 1.06
N ASN A 175 -8.77 8.05 1.02
CA ASN A 175 -8.56 6.69 0.47
C ASN A 175 -7.22 6.04 0.84
N MET A 176 -6.76 6.17 2.07
CA MET A 176 -5.41 5.76 2.44
C MET A 176 -5.10 4.31 2.09
N HIS A 177 -4.07 4.16 1.27
CA HIS A 177 -3.38 2.94 0.89
C HIS A 177 -1.92 3.05 1.34
N TRP A 178 -1.18 1.97 1.27
CA TRP A 178 0.28 2.06 1.24
C TRP A 178 0.77 2.00 -0.20
N GLY A 179 1.28 3.12 -0.71
CA GLY A 179 2.11 3.18 -1.90
C GLY A 179 3.46 2.52 -1.62
N HIS A 180 4.24 2.20 -2.66
CA HIS A 180 5.50 1.49 -2.51
C HIS A 180 6.56 1.98 -3.49
N SER A 181 7.76 2.17 -2.98
CA SER A 181 8.97 2.37 -3.78
C SER A 181 10.15 1.62 -3.18
N VAL A 182 11.11 1.22 -4.02
CA VAL A 182 12.34 0.56 -3.60
C VAL A 182 13.56 1.31 -4.09
N SER A 183 14.65 1.22 -3.34
CA SER A 183 15.94 1.81 -3.70
C SER A 183 17.09 0.92 -3.24
N ARG A 184 18.22 0.98 -3.94
CA ARG A 184 19.47 0.33 -3.52
C ARG A 184 20.48 1.30 -2.89
N ASP A 185 20.23 2.59 -3.04
CA ASP A 185 21.16 3.66 -2.63
C ASP A 185 20.50 4.83 -1.88
N LEU A 186 19.18 4.77 -1.62
CA LEU A 186 18.35 5.80 -1.00
C LEU A 186 18.24 7.11 -1.81
N VAL A 187 18.76 7.14 -3.02
CA VAL A 187 18.72 8.29 -3.93
C VAL A 187 17.85 8.02 -5.14
N HIS A 188 18.05 6.87 -5.77
CA HIS A 188 17.30 6.46 -6.94
C HIS A 188 16.20 5.48 -6.52
N TRP A 189 14.95 5.84 -6.80
CA TRP A 189 13.76 5.10 -6.39
C TRP A 189 13.00 4.54 -7.59
N GLU A 190 12.66 3.27 -7.52
CA GLU A 190 11.75 2.60 -8.42
C GLU A 190 10.35 2.53 -7.77
N HIS A 191 9.33 3.03 -8.47
CA HIS A 191 7.96 2.94 -8.01
C HIS A 191 7.36 1.57 -8.34
N LEU A 192 6.70 0.99 -7.36
CA LEU A 192 6.02 -0.29 -7.45
C LEU A 192 4.50 -0.11 -7.30
N PRO A 193 3.69 -1.13 -7.61
CA PRO A 193 2.27 -1.11 -7.35
C PRO A 193 1.94 -0.88 -5.87
N VAL A 194 0.70 -0.46 -5.59
CA VAL A 194 0.18 -0.33 -4.23
C VAL A 194 0.42 -1.62 -3.45
N ALA A 195 1.08 -1.52 -2.29
CA ALA A 195 1.42 -2.68 -1.46
C ALA A 195 0.25 -3.14 -0.60
N LEU A 196 -0.46 -2.20 0.01
CA LEU A 196 -1.64 -2.48 0.84
C LEU A 196 -2.77 -1.55 0.40
N ALA A 197 -3.83 -2.13 -0.14
CA ALA A 197 -5.01 -1.40 -0.55
C ALA A 197 -6.04 -1.31 0.59
N ARG A 198 -6.72 -0.15 0.67
CA ARG A 198 -7.93 0.03 1.47
C ARG A 198 -8.95 -1.07 1.14
N ASP A 199 -9.67 -1.55 2.15
CA ASP A 199 -10.73 -2.53 2.01
C ASP A 199 -11.95 -2.19 2.87
N THR A 200 -12.86 -3.14 3.05
CA THR A 200 -14.08 -2.97 3.87
C THR A 200 -13.81 -2.82 5.37
N MET A 201 -12.62 -3.18 5.84
CA MET A 201 -12.22 -2.97 7.23
C MET A 201 -11.90 -1.50 7.49
N GLY A 202 -11.34 -0.79 6.51
CA GLY A 202 -11.05 0.64 6.61
C GLY A 202 -9.91 1.12 5.71
N HIS A 203 -9.51 2.36 5.95
CA HIS A 203 -8.28 2.96 5.41
C HIS A 203 -7.06 2.23 5.96
N ILE A 204 -5.98 2.21 5.20
CA ILE A 204 -4.68 1.71 5.65
C ILE A 204 -3.87 2.90 6.15
N PHE A 205 -3.92 3.17 7.44
CA PHE A 205 -3.15 4.23 8.09
C PHE A 205 -1.70 3.82 8.34
N SER A 206 -0.93 4.72 8.93
CA SER A 206 0.50 4.56 9.13
C SER A 206 0.88 3.35 9.99
N GLY A 207 2.13 2.96 9.89
CA GLY A 207 2.69 1.84 10.63
C GLY A 207 4.11 1.49 10.22
N SER A 208 4.56 0.30 10.56
CA SER A 208 5.94 -0.15 10.39
C SER A 208 6.04 -1.56 9.82
N SER A 209 7.23 -1.92 9.35
CA SER A 209 7.54 -3.28 8.91
C SER A 209 8.77 -3.82 9.63
N VAL A 210 8.82 -5.14 9.79
CA VAL A 210 9.96 -5.89 10.31
C VAL A 210 10.28 -7.07 9.40
N VAL A 211 11.53 -7.54 9.43
CA VAL A 211 11.91 -8.83 8.83
C VAL A 211 11.93 -9.87 9.94
N ASP A 212 11.06 -10.85 9.86
CA ASP A 212 11.00 -11.98 10.78
C ASP A 212 12.06 -13.02 10.40
N LEU A 213 13.28 -12.82 10.90
CA LEU A 213 14.44 -13.64 10.54
C LEU A 213 14.37 -15.08 11.03
N THR A 214 13.60 -15.34 12.07
CA THR A 214 13.55 -16.63 12.79
C THR A 214 12.18 -17.28 12.73
N ASN A 215 11.31 -16.80 11.82
CA ASN A 215 9.99 -17.37 11.59
C ASN A 215 9.11 -17.41 12.85
N THR A 216 9.17 -16.39 13.67
CA THR A 216 8.33 -16.31 14.89
C THR A 216 6.84 -16.24 14.55
N ALA A 217 6.49 -15.60 13.43
CA ALA A 217 5.12 -15.51 12.92
C ALA A 217 4.63 -16.77 12.18
N GLY A 218 5.55 -17.72 11.85
CA GLY A 218 5.18 -18.95 11.18
C GLY A 218 4.90 -18.85 9.68
N TYR A 219 5.42 -17.76 9.01
CA TYR A 219 5.24 -17.56 7.57
C TYR A 219 6.47 -17.92 6.73
N GLY A 220 7.56 -18.27 7.36
CA GLY A 220 8.88 -18.58 6.78
C GLY A 220 9.93 -17.57 7.19
N ASP A 221 11.21 -18.02 7.24
CA ASP A 221 12.35 -17.18 7.61
C ASP A 221 12.49 -16.00 6.65
N GLY A 222 12.77 -14.83 7.19
CA GLY A 222 12.96 -13.62 6.40
C GLY A 222 11.68 -13.04 5.78
N THR A 223 10.50 -13.48 6.21
CA THR A 223 9.24 -12.85 5.80
C THR A 223 9.17 -11.40 6.27
N ILE A 224 8.77 -10.48 5.41
CA ILE A 224 8.45 -9.12 5.82
C ILE A 224 7.05 -9.13 6.44
N VAL A 225 6.95 -8.68 7.68
CA VAL A 225 5.67 -8.52 8.40
C VAL A 225 5.43 -7.04 8.62
N SER A 226 4.29 -6.54 8.13
CA SER A 226 3.89 -5.14 8.22
C SER A 226 2.72 -4.98 9.19
N PHE A 227 2.79 -3.96 10.02
CA PHE A 227 1.74 -3.57 10.94
C PHE A 227 1.22 -2.21 10.53
N TYR A 228 -0.08 -2.05 10.52
CA TYR A 228 -0.76 -0.83 10.11
C TYR A 228 -2.04 -0.63 10.90
N THR A 229 -2.46 0.60 11.03
CA THR A 229 -3.78 0.87 11.61
C THR A 229 -4.84 0.80 10.52
N SER A 230 -5.85 -0.03 10.73
CA SER A 230 -7.08 0.03 9.93
C SER A 230 -8.04 1.01 10.57
N ALA A 231 -8.51 2.02 9.82
CA ALA A 231 -9.34 3.10 10.33
C ALA A 231 -10.66 3.23 9.57
N SER A 232 -11.77 3.19 10.30
CA SER A 232 -13.11 3.37 9.74
C SER A 232 -14.10 3.86 10.78
N ASP A 233 -15.19 4.45 10.32
CA ASP A 233 -16.30 4.86 11.23
C ASP A 233 -16.91 3.67 11.97
N ARG A 234 -16.86 2.48 11.35
CA ARG A 234 -17.43 1.26 11.93
C ARG A 234 -16.58 0.65 13.04
N ASN A 235 -15.27 0.57 12.82
CA ASN A 235 -14.35 -0.18 13.68
C ASN A 235 -13.48 0.73 14.55
N GLY A 236 -13.50 2.06 14.32
CA GLY A 236 -12.52 2.98 14.89
C GLY A 236 -11.13 2.74 14.29
N GLN A 237 -10.11 2.90 15.13
CA GLN A 237 -8.71 2.65 14.80
C GLN A 237 -8.24 1.38 15.51
N ILE A 238 -7.79 0.40 14.74
CA ILE A 238 -7.41 -0.95 15.20
C ILE A 238 -6.15 -1.39 14.48
N GLU A 239 -5.24 -2.07 15.18
CA GLU A 239 -3.99 -2.52 14.60
C GLU A 239 -4.14 -3.83 13.85
N CYS A 240 -3.65 -3.84 12.64
CA CYS A 240 -3.72 -4.94 11.71
C CYS A 240 -2.33 -5.36 11.25
N MET A 241 -2.23 -6.58 10.73
CA MET A 241 -1.01 -7.17 10.22
C MET A 241 -1.20 -7.68 8.79
N ALA A 242 -0.15 -7.56 7.99
CA ALA A 242 0.00 -8.22 6.70
C ALA A 242 1.43 -8.78 6.56
N TYR A 243 1.63 -9.74 5.68
CA TYR A 243 2.94 -10.34 5.45
C TYR A 243 3.24 -10.51 3.96
N SER A 244 4.53 -10.45 3.62
CA SER A 244 5.05 -10.64 2.27
C SER A 244 6.12 -11.71 2.23
N LYS A 245 5.99 -12.64 1.27
CA LYS A 245 6.95 -13.74 1.00
C LYS A 245 7.79 -13.50 -0.24
N ASP A 246 7.58 -12.41 -0.94
CA ASP A 246 8.20 -12.05 -2.23
C ASP A 246 9.01 -10.75 -2.15
N ASN A 247 9.71 -10.57 -1.04
CA ASN A 247 10.52 -9.38 -0.77
C ASN A 247 9.72 -8.08 -0.86
N GLY A 248 8.55 -8.03 -0.22
CA GLY A 248 7.73 -6.83 -0.11
C GLY A 248 6.96 -6.44 -1.37
N ARG A 249 6.96 -7.27 -2.42
CA ARG A 249 6.28 -6.93 -3.69
C ARG A 249 4.76 -7.07 -3.57
N THR A 250 4.30 -8.09 -2.85
CA THR A 250 2.88 -8.28 -2.55
C THR A 250 2.68 -8.64 -1.08
N PHE A 251 1.52 -8.27 -0.54
CA PHE A 251 1.16 -8.55 0.84
C PHE A 251 -0.14 -9.34 0.94
N THR A 252 -0.16 -10.29 1.86
CA THR A 252 -1.36 -10.98 2.30
C THR A 252 -1.77 -10.43 3.66
N LYS A 253 -2.96 -9.87 3.78
CA LYS A 253 -3.52 -9.43 5.07
C LYS A 253 -3.80 -10.64 5.95
N TYR A 254 -3.49 -10.52 7.24
CA TYR A 254 -3.72 -11.61 8.20
C TYR A 254 -5.23 -11.88 8.34
N GLU A 255 -5.61 -13.14 8.23
CA GLU A 255 -7.02 -13.55 8.20
C GLU A 255 -7.77 -13.33 9.51
N LYS A 256 -7.03 -13.19 10.62
CA LYS A 256 -7.59 -12.93 11.96
C LYS A 256 -7.38 -11.49 12.41
N ASN A 257 -7.15 -10.56 11.49
CA ASN A 257 -7.13 -9.14 11.86
C ASN A 257 -8.45 -8.72 12.53
N PRO A 258 -8.40 -7.79 13.50
CA PRO A 258 -7.24 -7.07 14.01
C PRO A 258 -6.39 -7.91 14.99
N VAL A 259 -5.07 -7.58 15.09
CA VAL A 259 -4.15 -8.18 16.09
C VAL A 259 -4.16 -7.43 17.40
N LEU A 260 -4.61 -6.16 17.40
CA LEU A 260 -4.71 -5.35 18.61
C LEU A 260 -5.84 -4.31 18.46
N THR A 261 -6.60 -4.12 19.53
CA THR A 261 -7.65 -3.10 19.60
C THR A 261 -7.50 -2.28 20.88
N PRO A 262 -7.94 -1.01 20.92
CA PRO A 262 -7.97 -0.25 22.16
C PRO A 262 -8.92 -0.92 23.15
N PHE A 263 -8.50 -1.04 24.41
CA PHE A 263 -9.28 -1.72 25.47
C PHE A 263 -10.06 -0.77 26.38
N ASP A 264 -9.94 0.54 26.16
CA ASP A 264 -10.52 1.59 27.00
C ASP A 264 -11.37 2.62 26.22
N GLY A 265 -11.72 2.28 24.97
CA GLY A 265 -12.59 3.11 24.14
C GLY A 265 -11.92 4.37 23.58
N LEU A 266 -10.59 4.43 23.53
CA LEU A 266 -9.87 5.52 22.88
C LEU A 266 -10.24 5.60 21.40
N LYS A 267 -10.38 6.84 20.90
CA LYS A 267 -10.64 7.12 19.49
C LYS A 267 -9.34 7.15 18.68
N ASP A 268 -8.31 7.74 19.25
CA ASP A 268 -6.99 7.89 18.62
C ASP A 268 -6.06 6.81 19.15
N PHE A 269 -5.95 5.73 18.37
CA PHE A 269 -5.13 4.56 18.68
C PHE A 269 -4.52 4.05 17.38
N ARG A 270 -3.27 4.48 17.05
CA ARG A 270 -2.69 4.27 15.73
C ARG A 270 -1.17 4.28 15.67
N ASP A 271 -0.67 4.04 14.46
CA ASP A 271 0.73 4.14 14.05
C ASP A 271 1.65 3.13 14.75
N PRO A 272 1.41 1.83 14.59
CA PRO A 272 2.17 0.80 15.31
C PRO A 272 3.63 0.76 14.84
N LYS A 273 4.57 0.98 15.75
CA LYS A 273 5.99 0.73 15.56
C LYS A 273 6.39 -0.58 16.20
N VAL A 274 6.86 -1.53 15.40
CA VAL A 274 7.27 -2.86 15.87
C VAL A 274 8.77 -3.03 15.70
N PHE A 275 9.42 -3.64 16.71
CA PHE A 275 10.84 -4.00 16.66
C PHE A 275 11.13 -5.22 17.57
N TRP A 276 12.24 -5.91 17.26
CA TRP A 276 12.75 -6.99 18.10
C TRP A 276 13.54 -6.43 19.28
N TYR A 277 13.19 -6.85 20.50
CA TYR A 277 13.91 -6.48 21.72
C TYR A 277 14.80 -7.63 22.18
N GLU A 278 16.05 -7.59 21.73
CA GLU A 278 17.05 -8.64 21.93
C GLU A 278 17.25 -9.06 23.39
N PRO A 279 17.35 -8.11 24.39
CA PRO A 279 17.60 -8.49 25.78
C PRO A 279 16.56 -9.42 26.40
N GLN A 280 15.33 -9.41 25.89
CA GLN A 280 14.24 -10.25 26.40
C GLN A 280 13.66 -11.20 25.33
N GLN A 281 14.31 -11.29 24.18
CA GLN A 281 13.94 -12.20 23.10
C GLN A 281 12.43 -12.14 22.79
N LYS A 282 11.94 -10.93 22.49
CA LYS A 282 10.52 -10.65 22.20
C LYS A 282 10.35 -9.50 21.25
N TRP A 283 9.23 -9.47 20.57
CA TRP A 283 8.76 -8.32 19.81
C TRP A 283 8.16 -7.30 20.76
N VAL A 284 8.36 -6.02 20.45
CA VAL A 284 7.72 -4.89 21.12
C VAL A 284 7.00 -4.06 20.08
N MET A 285 5.75 -3.69 20.37
CA MET A 285 4.97 -2.73 19.61
C MET A 285 4.74 -1.49 20.45
N ILE A 286 4.93 -0.33 19.85
CA ILE A 286 4.54 0.97 20.40
C ILE A 286 3.40 1.50 19.56
N VAL A 287 2.33 1.95 20.19
CA VAL A 287 1.16 2.54 19.54
C VAL A 287 0.89 3.90 20.14
N SER A 288 0.62 4.89 19.30
CA SER A 288 0.10 6.18 19.75
C SER A 288 -1.33 6.02 20.26
N ALA A 289 -1.55 6.37 21.52
CA ALA A 289 -2.80 6.22 22.22
C ALA A 289 -3.21 7.55 22.83
N ASP A 290 -3.77 8.46 22.00
CA ASP A 290 -4.08 9.84 22.36
C ASP A 290 -2.84 10.61 22.88
N LYS A 291 -2.72 10.84 24.16
CA LYS A 291 -1.64 11.63 24.81
C LYS A 291 -0.54 10.79 25.42
N GLU A 292 -0.51 9.52 25.13
CA GLU A 292 0.50 8.59 25.59
C GLU A 292 0.90 7.59 24.48
N MET A 293 2.03 6.97 24.65
CA MET A 293 2.47 5.84 23.83
C MET A 293 2.29 4.57 24.65
N ARG A 294 1.63 3.56 24.11
CA ARG A 294 1.41 2.28 24.75
C ARG A 294 2.33 1.23 24.20
N PHE A 295 2.91 0.46 25.10
CA PHE A 295 3.83 -0.61 24.80
C PHE A 295 3.16 -1.96 24.98
N PHE A 296 3.34 -2.82 23.97
CA PHE A 296 2.87 -4.19 23.98
C PHE A 296 4.02 -5.13 23.63
N SER A 297 3.95 -6.38 24.07
CA SER A 297 4.92 -7.40 23.70
C SER A 297 4.26 -8.62 23.11
N SER A 298 4.99 -9.28 22.20
CA SER A 298 4.60 -10.52 21.54
C SER A 298 5.76 -11.48 21.39
N LYS A 299 5.47 -12.78 21.31
CA LYS A 299 6.43 -13.84 20.94
C LYS A 299 6.29 -14.30 19.49
N ASP A 300 5.17 -14.01 18.86
CA ASP A 300 4.77 -14.54 17.59
C ASP A 300 4.23 -13.49 16.58
N LEU A 301 4.33 -12.19 16.92
CA LEU A 301 3.82 -11.07 16.12
C LEU A 301 2.29 -11.03 15.95
N LYS A 302 1.55 -11.95 16.55
CA LYS A 302 0.10 -12.11 16.42
C LYS A 302 -0.64 -11.80 17.70
N ASP A 303 -0.15 -12.35 18.80
CA ASP A 303 -0.74 -12.18 20.13
C ASP A 303 0.04 -11.13 20.91
N TRP A 304 -0.62 -10.02 21.29
CA TRP A 304 0.01 -8.88 21.94
C TRP A 304 -0.49 -8.69 23.37
N THR A 305 0.43 -8.50 24.28
CA THR A 305 0.16 -8.27 25.70
C THR A 305 0.62 -6.88 26.10
N TYR A 306 -0.28 -6.10 26.71
CA TYR A 306 0.04 -4.77 27.25
C TYR A 306 1.16 -4.85 28.30
N MET A 307 2.10 -3.90 28.25
CA MET A 307 3.20 -3.80 29.19
C MET A 307 3.14 -2.53 30.05
N SER A 308 3.08 -1.38 29.39
CA SER A 308 3.18 -0.07 30.04
C SER A 308 2.74 1.04 29.09
N ALA A 309 2.66 2.26 29.62
CA ALA A 309 2.49 3.48 28.83
C ALA A 309 3.53 4.53 29.23
N PHE A 310 3.80 5.47 28.33
CA PHE A 310 4.65 6.63 28.53
C PHE A 310 4.11 7.84 27.79
N GLY A 311 4.27 9.03 28.34
CA GLY A 311 3.96 10.29 27.66
C GLY A 311 2.92 11.14 28.37
N ASN A 312 2.03 10.55 29.16
CA ASN A 312 1.06 11.33 29.92
C ASN A 312 1.79 12.27 30.91
N GLY A 313 1.56 13.58 30.76
CA GLY A 313 2.27 14.61 31.52
C GLY A 313 3.66 14.98 30.98
N TYR A 314 4.11 14.37 29.89
CA TYR A 314 5.37 14.71 29.21
C TYR A 314 5.08 15.30 27.82
N GLY A 315 5.98 16.18 27.37
CA GLY A 315 5.83 16.82 26.06
C GLY A 315 4.75 17.90 26.03
N MET A 316 4.32 18.26 24.83
CA MET A 316 3.28 19.26 24.61
C MET A 316 1.90 18.65 24.82
N GLN A 317 1.23 19.05 25.87
CA GLN A 317 -0.16 18.69 26.15
C GLN A 317 -1.06 19.89 25.82
N PRO A 318 -2.25 19.72 25.25
CA PRO A 318 -3.06 18.49 25.08
C PRO A 318 -2.93 17.80 23.73
N SER A 319 -1.90 18.05 22.92
CA SER A 319 -1.73 17.43 21.60
C SER A 319 -1.62 15.89 21.73
N GLN A 320 -2.25 15.20 20.78
CA GLN A 320 -2.05 13.76 20.63
C GLN A 320 -0.68 13.46 20.05
N PHE A 321 -0.17 12.28 20.32
CA PHE A 321 1.03 11.77 19.69
C PHE A 321 0.70 10.99 18.41
N GLU A 322 1.64 10.98 17.47
CA GLU A 322 1.56 10.24 16.21
C GLU A 322 2.93 9.65 15.87
N CYS A 323 2.95 8.63 15.02
CA CYS A 323 4.13 8.03 14.43
C CYS A 323 5.28 7.76 15.43
N PRO A 324 5.06 6.98 16.51
CA PRO A 324 6.09 6.72 17.49
C PRO A 324 7.27 5.97 16.88
N ASP A 325 8.48 6.27 17.36
CA ASP A 325 9.66 5.46 17.04
C ASP A 325 10.53 5.29 18.30
N MET A 326 11.33 4.24 18.34
CA MET A 326 12.25 3.94 19.41
C MET A 326 13.52 3.35 18.85
N VAL A 327 14.64 4.00 19.16
CA VAL A 327 15.96 3.57 18.72
C VAL A 327 16.92 3.51 19.89
N GLN A 328 17.82 2.55 19.86
CA GLN A 328 18.90 2.46 20.85
C GLN A 328 20.04 3.41 20.44
N LEU A 329 20.36 4.36 21.30
CA LEU A 329 21.48 5.28 21.09
C LEU A 329 22.63 4.93 22.03
N ALA A 330 23.88 5.01 21.54
CA ALA A 330 25.07 4.96 22.35
C ALA A 330 25.35 6.34 22.96
N SER A 331 25.51 6.42 24.26
CA SER A 331 25.97 7.65 24.93
C SER A 331 27.48 7.82 24.79
N MET A 332 27.93 8.96 24.30
CA MET A 332 29.36 9.27 24.16
C MET A 332 30.03 9.73 25.49
N ALA A 333 29.28 9.91 26.59
CA ALA A 333 29.79 10.55 27.82
C ALA A 333 30.63 9.64 28.72
N THR A 334 30.54 8.30 28.59
CA THR A 334 31.28 7.36 29.45
C THR A 334 31.58 6.04 28.74
N GLY A 335 32.15 6.07 27.54
CA GLY A 335 32.43 4.81 26.82
C GLY A 335 31.24 3.85 26.85
N ILE A 336 30.42 3.88 25.86
CA ILE A 336 29.29 2.97 25.63
C ILE A 336 28.37 2.76 26.86
N ILE A 337 27.61 3.76 27.24
CA ILE A 337 26.41 3.54 28.04
C ILE A 337 25.26 3.26 27.07
N ARG A 338 24.80 2.02 27.04
CA ARG A 338 23.55 1.64 26.40
C ARG A 338 22.39 2.15 27.27
N SER A 339 21.88 3.32 27.04
CA SER A 339 20.65 3.77 27.68
C SER A 339 19.47 3.40 26.81
N GLY A 340 18.88 2.22 27.08
CA GLY A 340 17.49 1.99 26.72
C GLY A 340 16.62 2.75 27.71
N ARG A 341 16.05 3.87 27.36
CA ARG A 341 14.95 4.53 28.08
C ARG A 341 13.86 4.88 27.09
#